data_5b19422676bc9c82b0309d4797d5ad42
#
_entry.id   5b19422676bc9c82b0309d4797d5ad42
#
_cell.length_a   1.000
_cell.length_b   1.000
_cell.length_c   1.000
_cell.angle_alpha   90.00
_cell.angle_beta   90.00
_cell.angle_gamma   90.00
#
_symmetry.space_group_name_H-M   'P 1'
#
loop_
_entity.id
_entity.type
_entity.pdbx_description
1 polymer ?
#
loop_
_entity_poly.entity_id
_entity_poly.type
_entity_poly.pdbx_seq_one_letter_code
_entity_poly.pdbx_strand_id
1 'polypeptide(L)'
;MQNNQTVQKTQWSQFGTLIIVFFFWGFVAASNDILIPFFKENLHLSQAYSQLVSFAFYTAYTVGSIIFMIISETRKRDLLQDMGYKNGISVGLIISALGTLLFFPAAQTSSFFLFISGLFIVGLGFALQQIAANPLAVILGDPKTG
;
A
#
# COMPACT_ATOMS: atom_id res chain seq x y z
N MET A 1 -8.44 -42.00 16.86
CA MET A 1 -8.65 -40.93 15.85
C MET A 1 -7.34 -40.21 15.68
N GLN A 2 -6.54 -40.61 14.66
CA GLN A 2 -5.28 -39.93 14.33
C GLN A 2 -5.62 -38.60 13.64
N ASN A 3 -5.28 -37.50 14.30
CA ASN A 3 -5.42 -36.14 13.77
C ASN A 3 -4.30 -35.95 12.75
N ASN A 4 -4.55 -36.27 11.49
CA ASN A 4 -3.67 -35.96 10.36
C ASN A 4 -3.73 -34.42 10.14
N GLN A 5 -3.09 -33.67 11.00
CA GLN A 5 -2.72 -32.31 10.67
C GLN A 5 -1.65 -32.40 9.58
N THR A 6 -2.06 -32.24 8.33
CA THR A 6 -1.14 -32.03 7.23
C THR A 6 -0.34 -30.78 7.56
N VAL A 7 0.92 -30.94 7.92
CA VAL A 7 1.85 -29.83 8.16
C VAL A 7 1.95 -29.06 6.84
N GLN A 8 1.27 -27.92 6.78
CA GLN A 8 1.33 -27.04 5.62
C GLN A 8 2.75 -26.50 5.52
N LYS A 9 3.48 -26.95 4.49
CA LYS A 9 4.86 -26.50 4.26
C LYS A 9 4.83 -25.07 3.72
N THR A 10 5.71 -24.21 4.24
CA THR A 10 5.91 -22.85 3.73
C THR A 10 6.16 -22.87 2.23
N GLN A 11 5.40 -22.08 1.49
CA GLN A 11 5.57 -21.93 0.04
C GLN A 11 6.65 -20.87 -0.25
N TRP A 12 7.90 -21.24 -0.06
CA TRP A 12 9.07 -20.34 -0.08
C TRP A 12 9.14 -19.43 -1.32
N SER A 13 8.79 -19.94 -2.51
CA SER A 13 8.83 -19.13 -3.73
C SER A 13 7.82 -17.97 -3.69
N GLN A 14 6.58 -18.25 -3.29
CA GLN A 14 5.53 -17.22 -3.20
C GLN A 14 5.77 -16.30 -2.00
N PHE A 15 6.22 -16.83 -0.89
CA PHE A 15 6.58 -16.08 0.30
C PHE A 15 7.76 -15.13 0.02
N GLY A 16 8.79 -15.58 -0.70
CA GLY A 16 9.91 -14.74 -1.12
C GLY A 16 9.48 -13.58 -2.01
N THR A 17 8.56 -13.81 -2.96
CA THR A 17 7.98 -12.74 -3.77
C THR A 17 7.25 -11.71 -2.91
N LEU A 18 6.51 -12.18 -1.91
CA LEU A 18 5.78 -11.30 -1.00
C LEU A 18 6.74 -10.46 -0.13
N ILE A 19 7.84 -11.03 0.34
CA ILE A 19 8.89 -10.30 1.07
C ILE A 19 9.45 -9.14 0.24
N ILE A 20 9.63 -9.34 -1.08
CA ILE A 20 10.08 -8.26 -1.98
C ILE A 20 9.05 -7.12 -2.00
N VAL A 21 7.75 -7.41 -2.00
CA VAL A 21 6.71 -6.39 -1.92
C VAL A 21 6.81 -5.61 -0.61
N PHE A 22 6.98 -6.29 0.53
CA PHE A 22 7.17 -5.64 1.83
C PHE A 22 8.45 -4.79 1.88
N PHE A 23 9.53 -5.28 1.27
CA PHE A 23 10.77 -4.50 1.15
C PHE A 23 10.55 -3.19 0.39
N PHE A 24 9.86 -3.24 -0.76
CA PHE A 24 9.52 -2.03 -1.52
C PHE A 24 8.60 -1.08 -0.74
N TRP A 25 7.70 -1.58 0.08
CA TRP A 25 6.89 -0.72 0.95
C TRP A 25 7.75 0.05 1.96
N GLY A 26 8.68 -0.63 2.62
CA GLY A 26 9.63 0.02 3.51
C GLY A 26 10.46 1.07 2.79
N PHE A 27 10.92 0.76 1.57
CA PHE A 27 11.67 1.68 0.73
C PHE A 27 10.86 2.92 0.36
N VAL A 28 9.59 2.76 -0.06
CA VAL A 28 8.70 3.89 -0.41
C VAL A 28 8.41 4.74 0.83
N ALA A 29 8.15 4.12 1.99
CA ALA A 29 7.92 4.84 3.23
C ALA A 29 9.16 5.67 3.64
N ALA A 30 10.34 5.09 3.61
CA ALA A 30 11.59 5.80 3.90
C ALA A 30 11.88 6.92 2.88
N SER A 31 11.54 6.70 1.60
CA SER A 31 11.70 7.73 0.55
C SER A 31 10.80 8.93 0.81
N ASN A 32 9.61 8.75 1.36
CA ASN A 32 8.72 9.85 1.73
C ASN A 32 9.37 10.80 2.75
N ASP A 33 10.06 10.26 3.75
CA ASP A 33 10.73 11.07 4.77
C ASP A 33 11.86 11.91 4.19
N ILE A 34 12.52 11.43 3.13
CA ILE A 34 13.57 12.16 2.41
C ILE A 34 12.97 13.21 1.46
N LEU A 35 11.84 12.90 0.83
CA LEU A 35 11.19 13.81 -0.13
C LEU A 35 10.58 15.04 0.54
N ILE A 36 10.12 14.94 1.78
CA ILE A 36 9.51 16.06 2.51
C ILE A 36 10.47 17.24 2.65
N PRO A 37 11.71 17.10 3.18
CA PRO A 37 12.69 18.18 3.23
C PRO A 37 13.03 18.73 1.84
N PHE A 38 13.21 17.85 0.86
CA PHE A 38 13.52 18.25 -0.51
C PHE A 38 12.44 19.17 -1.11
N PHE A 39 11.17 18.81 -0.98
CA PHE A 39 10.08 19.65 -1.45
C PHE A 39 9.93 20.95 -0.65
N LYS A 40 10.18 20.88 0.66
CA LYS A 40 10.18 22.08 1.52
C LYS A 40 11.16 23.13 1.02
N GLU A 41 12.37 22.71 0.67
CA GLU A 41 13.41 23.62 0.18
C GLU A 41 13.12 24.13 -1.23
N ASN A 42 12.79 23.23 -2.16
CA ASN A 42 12.61 23.59 -3.57
C ASN A 42 11.32 24.37 -3.86
N LEU A 43 10.25 24.12 -3.13
CA LEU A 43 8.98 24.82 -3.28
C LEU A 43 8.75 25.91 -2.22
N HIS A 44 9.77 26.21 -1.40
CA HIS A 44 9.68 27.18 -0.29
C HIS A 44 8.44 26.98 0.60
N LEU A 45 8.12 25.72 0.89
CA LEU A 45 6.92 25.37 1.66
C LEU A 45 7.09 25.74 3.12
N SER A 46 6.02 26.23 3.74
CA SER A 46 5.96 26.39 5.19
C SER A 46 5.97 25.02 5.87
N GLN A 47 6.31 24.98 7.16
CA GLN A 47 6.29 23.74 7.96
C GLN A 47 4.94 23.04 7.90
N ALA A 48 3.83 23.80 7.90
CA ALA A 48 2.47 23.26 7.81
C ALA A 48 2.22 22.54 6.48
N TYR A 49 2.63 23.12 5.37
CA TYR A 49 2.50 22.48 4.04
C TYR A 49 3.37 21.21 3.91
N SER A 50 4.55 21.21 4.52
CA SER A 50 5.40 20.01 4.55
C SER A 50 4.73 18.86 5.31
N GLN A 51 4.02 19.14 6.39
CA GLN A 51 3.27 18.13 7.14
C GLN A 51 2.08 17.57 6.37
N LEU A 52 1.46 18.37 5.47
CA LEU A 52 0.37 17.91 4.61
C LEU A 52 0.79 16.77 3.68
N VAL A 53 2.07 16.65 3.35
CA VAL A 53 2.61 15.54 2.53
C VAL A 53 2.34 14.21 3.22
N SER A 54 2.83 14.05 4.45
CA SER A 54 2.58 12.83 5.24
C SER A 54 1.10 12.66 5.55
N PHE A 55 0.41 13.75 5.91
CA PHE A 55 -1.00 13.71 6.23
C PHE A 55 -1.85 13.21 5.04
N ALA A 56 -1.57 13.65 3.82
CA ALA A 56 -2.27 13.19 2.62
C ALA A 56 -2.11 11.69 2.40
N PHE A 57 -0.89 11.17 2.52
CA PHE A 57 -0.61 9.75 2.37
C PHE A 57 -1.34 8.90 3.42
N TYR A 58 -1.18 9.22 4.70
CA TYR A 58 -1.81 8.45 5.78
C TYR A 58 -3.33 8.58 5.81
N THR A 59 -3.85 9.76 5.44
CA THR A 59 -5.30 9.96 5.29
C THR A 59 -5.86 9.10 4.16
N ALA A 60 -5.20 9.09 3.00
CA ALA A 60 -5.59 8.25 1.87
C ALA A 60 -5.55 6.75 2.22
N TYR A 61 -4.51 6.33 2.92
CA TYR A 61 -4.38 4.97 3.43
C TYR A 61 -5.55 4.58 4.35
N THR A 62 -5.89 5.46 5.31
CA THR A 62 -7.01 5.25 6.24
C THR A 62 -8.35 5.24 5.51
N VAL A 63 -8.59 6.22 4.65
CA VAL A 63 -9.82 6.31 3.83
C VAL A 63 -9.96 5.10 2.92
N GLY A 64 -8.89 4.69 2.26
CA GLY A 64 -8.86 3.48 1.43
C GLY A 64 -9.23 2.23 2.23
N SER A 65 -8.65 2.05 3.41
CA SER A 65 -8.94 0.92 4.28
C SER A 65 -10.40 0.89 4.72
N ILE A 66 -10.98 2.04 5.07
CA ILE A 66 -12.40 2.17 5.43
C ILE A 66 -13.30 1.85 4.23
N ILE A 67 -12.99 2.37 3.04
CA ILE A 67 -13.75 2.10 1.81
C ILE A 67 -13.77 0.60 1.51
N PHE A 68 -12.61 -0.07 1.55
CA PHE A 68 -12.53 -1.51 1.30
C PHE A 68 -13.29 -2.32 2.36
N MET A 69 -13.22 -1.91 3.62
CA MET A 69 -14.00 -2.52 4.70
C MET A 69 -15.51 -2.41 4.43
N ILE A 70 -16.00 -1.21 4.08
CA ILE A 70 -17.42 -0.97 3.78
C ILE A 70 -17.88 -1.80 2.56
N ILE A 71 -17.04 -1.88 1.52
CA ILE A 71 -17.35 -2.68 0.33
C ILE A 71 -17.48 -4.17 0.68
N SER A 72 -16.56 -4.71 1.49
CA SER A 72 -16.61 -6.10 1.95
C SER A 72 -17.87 -6.37 2.77
N GLU A 73 -18.18 -5.49 3.73
CA GLU A 73 -19.37 -5.62 4.59
C GLU A 73 -20.68 -5.58 3.79
N THR A 74 -20.78 -4.62 2.84
CA THR A 74 -22.00 -4.42 2.03
C THR A 74 -22.26 -5.59 1.09
N ARG A 75 -21.20 -6.18 0.54
CA ARG A 75 -21.30 -7.33 -0.36
C ARG A 75 -21.53 -8.66 0.38
N LYS A 76 -21.44 -8.67 1.72
CA LYS A 76 -21.46 -9.89 2.56
C LYS A 76 -20.47 -10.97 2.07
N ARG A 77 -19.45 -10.56 1.35
CA ARG A 77 -18.35 -11.38 0.85
C ARG A 77 -17.06 -10.60 1.01
N ASP A 78 -16.03 -11.27 1.43
CA ASP A 78 -14.70 -10.67 1.46
C ASP A 78 -14.29 -10.35 0.02
N LEU A 79 -14.05 -9.06 -0.25
CA LEU A 79 -13.61 -8.58 -1.57
C LEU A 79 -12.38 -9.36 -2.08
N LEU A 80 -11.53 -9.77 -1.17
CA LEU A 80 -10.30 -10.51 -1.47
C LEU A 80 -10.57 -11.99 -1.76
N GLN A 81 -11.65 -12.58 -1.23
CA GLN A 81 -12.05 -13.95 -1.58
C GLN A 81 -12.56 -14.01 -3.02
N ASP A 82 -13.31 -13.00 -3.47
CA ASP A 82 -13.82 -12.95 -4.84
C ASP A 82 -12.72 -12.58 -5.85
N MET A 83 -11.85 -11.62 -5.52
CA MET A 83 -10.79 -11.12 -6.41
C MET A 83 -9.50 -11.96 -6.33
N GLY A 84 -9.22 -12.54 -5.18
CA GLY A 84 -7.97 -13.22 -4.83
C GLY A 84 -6.87 -12.26 -4.36
N TYR A 85 -6.12 -12.68 -3.36
CA TYR A 85 -5.07 -11.86 -2.72
C TYR A 85 -4.03 -11.34 -3.71
N LYS A 86 -3.60 -12.17 -4.68
CA LYS A 86 -2.61 -11.79 -5.70
C LYS A 86 -3.13 -10.66 -6.59
N ASN A 87 -4.39 -10.77 -7.02
CA ASN A 87 -5.01 -9.74 -7.85
C ASN A 87 -5.23 -8.44 -7.05
N GLY A 88 -5.58 -8.54 -5.77
CA GLY A 88 -5.67 -7.38 -4.87
C GLY A 88 -4.35 -6.62 -4.78
N ILE A 89 -3.24 -7.32 -4.57
CA ILE A 89 -1.89 -6.73 -4.58
C ILE A 89 -1.58 -6.09 -5.93
N SER A 90 -1.85 -6.79 -7.04
CA SER A 90 -1.58 -6.28 -8.40
C SER A 90 -2.37 -5.02 -8.71
N VAL A 91 -3.65 -4.98 -8.38
CA VAL A 91 -4.50 -3.78 -8.57
C VAL A 91 -3.99 -2.63 -7.70
N GLY A 92 -3.64 -2.89 -6.44
CA GLY A 92 -3.05 -1.89 -5.56
C GLY A 92 -1.74 -1.32 -6.10
N LEU A 93 -0.87 -2.16 -6.68
CA LEU A 93 0.36 -1.73 -7.34
C LEU A 93 0.08 -0.85 -8.56
N ILE A 94 -0.90 -1.20 -9.38
CA ILE A 94 -1.30 -0.40 -10.56
C ILE A 94 -1.81 0.97 -10.11
N ILE A 95 -2.67 1.02 -9.09
CA ILE A 95 -3.18 2.30 -8.53
C ILE A 95 -2.01 3.15 -8.03
N SER A 96 -1.07 2.56 -7.29
CA SER A 96 0.11 3.27 -6.78
C SER A 96 1.00 3.77 -7.93
N ALA A 97 1.21 2.97 -8.98
CA ALA A 97 1.96 3.37 -10.15
C ALA A 97 1.32 4.56 -10.87
N LEU A 98 0.00 4.55 -11.06
CA LEU A 98 -0.75 5.67 -11.64
C LEU A 98 -0.62 6.95 -10.79
N GLY A 99 -0.70 6.82 -9.46
CA GLY A 99 -0.46 7.93 -8.54
C GLY A 99 0.96 8.50 -8.67
N THR A 100 1.96 7.63 -8.80
CA THR A 100 3.37 8.04 -8.98
C THR A 100 3.61 8.77 -10.30
N LEU A 101 2.89 8.44 -11.37
CA LEU A 101 2.98 9.15 -12.65
C LEU A 101 2.60 10.64 -12.54
N LEU A 102 1.76 11.01 -11.58
CA LEU A 102 1.41 12.42 -11.33
C LEU A 102 2.58 13.24 -10.78
N PHE A 103 3.61 12.61 -10.22
CA PHE A 103 4.78 13.32 -9.73
C PHE A 103 5.58 13.99 -10.86
N PHE A 104 5.54 13.42 -12.07
CA PHE A 104 6.23 14.01 -13.22
C PHE A 104 5.64 15.39 -13.59
N PRO A 105 4.35 15.53 -13.91
CA PRO A 105 3.78 16.86 -14.17
C PRO A 105 3.80 17.76 -12.92
N ALA A 106 3.69 17.21 -11.71
CA ALA A 106 3.80 17.98 -10.48
C ALA A 106 5.16 18.68 -10.36
N ALA A 107 6.24 17.95 -10.69
CA ALA A 107 7.59 18.51 -10.69
C ALA A 107 7.79 19.57 -11.79
N GLN A 108 7.27 19.34 -13.00
CA GLN A 108 7.39 20.29 -14.11
C GLN A 108 6.64 21.60 -13.87
N THR A 109 5.46 21.51 -13.27
CA THR A 109 4.61 22.68 -13.00
C THR A 109 4.82 23.29 -11.62
N SER A 110 5.73 22.72 -10.81
CA SER A 110 5.91 23.06 -9.39
C SER A 110 4.60 23.08 -8.62
N SER A 111 3.66 22.20 -8.99
CA SER A 111 2.31 22.17 -8.43
C SER A 111 2.24 21.26 -7.20
N PHE A 112 2.17 21.88 -6.04
CA PHE A 112 1.95 21.18 -4.77
C PHE A 112 0.66 20.36 -4.75
N PHE A 113 -0.41 20.88 -5.38
CA PHE A 113 -1.70 20.19 -5.45
C PHE A 113 -1.61 18.87 -6.24
N LEU A 114 -0.94 18.88 -7.40
CA LEU A 114 -0.71 17.64 -8.17
C LEU A 114 0.13 16.62 -7.41
N PHE A 115 1.14 17.11 -6.68
CA PHE A 115 1.97 16.25 -5.85
C PHE A 115 1.19 15.56 -4.73
N ILE A 116 0.39 16.33 -3.96
CA ILE A 116 -0.49 15.79 -2.91
C ILE A 116 -1.52 14.82 -3.48
N SER A 117 -2.10 15.12 -4.65
CA SER A 117 -3.05 14.23 -5.32
C SER A 117 -2.40 12.90 -5.71
N GLY A 118 -1.18 12.94 -6.22
CA GLY A 118 -0.40 11.74 -6.51
C GLY A 118 -0.15 10.88 -5.27
N LEU A 119 0.28 11.50 -4.17
CA LEU A 119 0.48 10.82 -2.88
C LEU A 119 -0.82 10.21 -2.34
N PHE A 120 -1.92 10.91 -2.48
CA PHE A 120 -3.23 10.40 -2.06
C PHE A 120 -3.61 9.13 -2.83
N ILE A 121 -3.42 9.12 -4.16
CA ILE A 121 -3.68 7.94 -5.00
C ILE A 121 -2.73 6.79 -4.64
N VAL A 122 -1.45 7.08 -4.40
CA VAL A 122 -0.47 6.08 -3.93
C VAL A 122 -0.93 5.47 -2.60
N GLY A 123 -1.38 6.29 -1.65
CA GLY A 123 -1.89 5.85 -0.36
C GLY A 123 -3.11 4.92 -0.46
N LEU A 124 -4.05 5.21 -1.38
CA LEU A 124 -5.18 4.31 -1.67
C LEU A 124 -4.70 2.96 -2.20
N GLY A 125 -3.74 2.96 -3.13
CA GLY A 125 -3.14 1.73 -3.64
C GLY A 125 -2.44 0.91 -2.55
N PHE A 126 -1.73 1.58 -1.65
CA PHE A 126 -1.10 0.95 -0.49
C PHE A 126 -2.11 0.31 0.46
N ALA A 127 -3.27 0.95 0.71
CA ALA A 127 -4.32 0.37 1.54
C ALA A 127 -4.77 -0.98 0.98
N LEU A 128 -5.05 -1.06 -0.33
CA LEU A 128 -5.46 -2.31 -0.96
C LEU A 128 -4.36 -3.37 -0.93
N GLN A 129 -3.12 -2.98 -1.21
CA GLN A 129 -1.98 -3.90 -1.14
C GLN A 129 -1.83 -4.52 0.24
N GLN A 130 -1.89 -3.73 1.32
CA GLN A 130 -1.72 -4.24 2.68
C GLN A 130 -2.88 -5.12 3.13
N ILE A 131 -4.12 -4.76 2.80
CA ILE A 131 -5.29 -5.59 3.09
C ILE A 131 -5.16 -6.96 2.43
N ALA A 132 -4.56 -7.04 1.24
CA ALA A 132 -4.35 -8.30 0.52
C ALA A 132 -3.08 -9.05 0.94
N ALA A 133 -1.97 -8.35 1.16
CA ALA A 133 -0.68 -8.96 1.41
C ALA A 133 -0.51 -9.51 2.84
N ASN A 134 -1.06 -8.82 3.84
CA ASN A 134 -0.92 -9.26 5.22
C ASN A 134 -1.57 -10.65 5.48
N PRO A 135 -2.84 -10.88 5.10
CA PRO A 135 -3.41 -12.24 5.21
C PRO A 135 -2.69 -13.27 4.34
N LEU A 136 -2.24 -12.88 3.15
CA LEU A 136 -1.49 -13.79 2.28
C LEU A 136 -0.17 -14.22 2.91
N ALA A 137 0.53 -13.32 3.62
CA ALA A 137 1.75 -13.65 4.33
C ALA A 137 1.51 -14.75 5.40
N VAL A 138 0.41 -14.63 6.15
CA VAL A 138 0.02 -15.63 7.16
C VAL A 138 -0.32 -16.96 6.50
N ILE A 139 -1.03 -16.94 5.36
CA ILE A 139 -1.43 -18.16 4.63
C ILE A 139 -0.21 -18.89 4.03
N LEU A 140 0.79 -18.16 3.55
CA LEU A 140 1.99 -18.73 2.91
C LEU A 140 3.06 -19.12 3.92
N GLY A 141 3.02 -18.59 5.12
CA GLY A 141 3.95 -18.87 6.21
C GLY A 141 3.69 -20.22 6.90
N ASP A 142 4.59 -20.62 7.80
CA ASP A 142 4.39 -21.78 8.67
C ASP A 142 3.33 -21.42 9.74
N PRO A 143 2.27 -22.23 9.92
CA PRO A 143 1.24 -21.98 10.93
C PRO A 143 1.76 -21.84 12.38
N LYS A 144 2.99 -22.29 12.63
CA LYS A 144 3.64 -22.18 13.95
C LYS A 144 4.35 -20.86 14.18
N THR A 145 4.58 -20.07 13.13
CA THR A 145 5.34 -18.81 13.16
C THR A 145 4.56 -17.60 12.66
N GLY A 146 3.32 -17.78 12.18
CA GLY A 146 2.42 -16.75 11.69
C GLY A 146 1.55 -16.13 12.77
#